data_f160a9485227fadfeb78136e4e2483b4
#
_entry.id   f160a9485227fadfeb78136e4e2483b4
#
_cell.length_a   1.000
_cell.length_b   1.000
_cell.length_c   1.000
_cell.angle_alpha   90.00
_cell.angle_beta   90.00
_cell.angle_gamma   90.00
#
_symmetry.space_group_name_H-M   'P 1'
#
loop_
_entity.id
_entity.type
_entity.pdbx_description
1 polymer ?
#
loop_
_entity_poly.entity_id
_entity_poly.type
_entity_poly.pdbx_seq_one_letter_code
_entity_poly.pdbx_strand_id
1 'polypeptide(L)'
;MTRITPAHHVRFALAVFGVFLTGISPGLAADSVEPEITVTQLTDTLYQLSTDQGSYTTNSLASVGPDGVLLVDTQAKEYASELKDVIDGFGKGSPKIIINTHRHVEHVGGNDVFGGGPIVIAHDLVRTKLRSGSYLFNEFPDATLPDITLSDTLTIHFNGEDIELTALAGSHDDNEIIVHFTGSKVVHLSSLVNGFNFPSVDSDVDVFAFSGLVSRAIAILPEDVIIVSGHNQNGSWQDLQPYLDMLDQTTRIVREGLEAGRDVEQLQQDNVLGPWASYAGSYVSVDRWIAMIADGLQGETGKKRVFEPMYYALQDQGVEAAIAMYLDLKRDAADEYEFSEHDLLIMGDKLLENDRLEPAIAMLELCLEEYPDSSSAYYTNFDLAKAHHLSGDREAAIGYCESALELSPDNEAIVTFLDELKSGA
;
A
#
# COMPACT_ATOMS: atom_id res chain seq x y z
N MET A 1 13.22 9.14 32.87
CA MET A 1 11.75 9.40 32.79
C MET A 1 11.55 10.85 32.36
N THR A 2 11.67 11.10 31.09
CA THR A 2 11.48 12.43 30.49
C THR A 2 10.07 12.44 29.92
N ARG A 3 9.20 13.28 30.47
CA ARG A 3 7.82 13.43 30.00
C ARG A 3 7.84 14.12 28.64
N ILE A 4 7.34 13.46 27.63
CA ILE A 4 7.07 14.05 26.31
C ILE A 4 5.96 15.08 26.50
N THR A 5 6.26 16.33 26.18
CA THR A 5 5.29 17.42 26.14
C THR A 5 4.37 17.24 24.93
N PRO A 6 3.08 17.57 25.03
CA PRO A 6 2.16 17.37 23.90
C PRO A 6 2.51 18.31 22.74
N ALA A 7 2.40 17.76 21.54
CA ALA A 7 2.63 18.41 20.26
C ALA A 7 1.84 19.74 20.15
N HIS A 8 2.52 20.80 19.78
CA HIS A 8 1.89 22.07 19.41
C HIS A 8 1.38 21.95 17.97
N HIS A 9 0.06 21.92 17.82
CA HIS A 9 -0.57 22.06 16.52
C HIS A 9 -0.39 23.50 16.02
N VAL A 10 0.44 23.71 15.02
CA VAL A 10 0.56 24.99 14.32
C VAL A 10 -0.48 25.00 13.21
N ARG A 11 -1.58 25.71 13.43
CA ARG A 11 -2.59 25.96 12.40
C ARG A 11 -2.20 27.22 11.62
N PHE A 12 -1.90 27.05 10.34
CA PHE A 12 -1.81 28.16 9.40
C PHE A 12 -3.22 28.46 8.87
N ALA A 13 -3.80 29.57 9.30
CA ALA A 13 -5.04 30.08 8.74
C ALA A 13 -4.72 31.04 7.57
N LEU A 14 -4.99 30.63 6.35
CA LEU A 14 -5.03 31.55 5.21
C LEU A 14 -6.39 32.27 5.21
N ALA A 15 -6.35 33.61 5.38
CA ALA A 15 -7.51 34.45 5.23
C ALA A 15 -7.75 34.74 3.74
N VAL A 16 -8.78 34.14 3.16
CA VAL A 16 -9.26 34.50 1.82
C VAL A 16 -10.39 35.52 1.96
N PHE A 17 -10.21 36.70 1.36
CA PHE A 17 -11.24 37.75 1.25
C PHE A 17 -12.29 37.31 0.23
N GLY A 18 -13.49 36.99 0.68
CA GLY A 18 -14.63 36.68 -0.18
C GLY A 18 -15.36 37.91 -0.66
N VAL A 19 -15.61 37.97 -1.98
CA VAL A 19 -16.60 38.88 -2.59
C VAL A 19 -17.94 38.15 -2.68
N PHE A 20 -18.95 38.70 -2.03
CA PHE A 20 -20.34 38.22 -2.08
C PHE A 20 -20.95 38.46 -3.47
N LEU A 21 -21.46 37.40 -4.11
CA LEU A 21 -22.50 37.46 -5.12
C LEU A 21 -23.61 36.46 -4.76
N THR A 22 -24.83 36.99 -4.70
CA THR A 22 -26.04 36.37 -4.20
C THR A 22 -26.66 35.39 -5.21
N GLY A 23 -27.02 34.21 -4.69
CA GLY A 23 -28.25 33.53 -5.13
C GLY A 23 -28.09 32.41 -6.12
N ILE A 24 -27.88 31.15 -5.59
CA ILE A 24 -28.43 29.89 -6.12
C ILE A 24 -28.49 28.94 -4.93
N SER A 25 -29.61 28.21 -4.74
CA SER A 25 -29.77 27.22 -3.65
C SER A 25 -28.75 26.10 -3.74
N PRO A 26 -28.18 25.65 -2.62
CA PRO A 26 -27.20 24.57 -2.63
C PRO A 26 -27.93 23.21 -2.65
N GLY A 27 -27.68 22.44 -3.72
CA GLY A 27 -27.75 21.00 -3.59
C GLY A 27 -26.67 20.56 -2.58
N LEU A 28 -26.99 19.57 -1.77
CA LEU A 28 -26.08 18.97 -0.79
C LEU A 28 -24.83 18.45 -1.53
N ALA A 29 -23.79 19.28 -1.58
CA ALA A 29 -22.45 18.78 -1.85
C ALA A 29 -22.03 18.04 -0.57
N ALA A 30 -21.66 16.78 -0.68
CA ALA A 30 -20.88 16.12 0.34
C ALA A 30 -19.66 17.02 0.60
N ASP A 31 -19.43 17.39 1.85
CA ASP A 31 -18.21 18.08 2.25
C ASP A 31 -17.03 17.15 1.88
N SER A 32 -16.39 17.41 0.75
CA SER A 32 -15.08 16.85 0.46
C SER A 32 -14.18 17.39 1.57
N VAL A 33 -13.83 16.53 2.53
CA VAL A 33 -12.75 16.83 3.47
C VAL A 33 -11.52 16.99 2.59
N GLU A 34 -11.03 18.21 2.45
CA GLU A 34 -9.75 18.47 1.78
C GLU A 34 -8.70 17.63 2.51
N PRO A 35 -7.88 16.84 1.80
CA PRO A 35 -6.83 16.07 2.42
C PRO A 35 -5.92 17.01 3.22
N GLU A 36 -5.64 16.69 4.46
CA GLU A 36 -4.79 17.53 5.33
C GLU A 36 -3.53 16.74 5.71
N ILE A 37 -2.35 17.30 5.34
CA ILE A 37 -1.06 16.76 5.80
C ILE A 37 -0.77 17.30 7.19
N THR A 38 -0.73 16.40 8.16
CA THR A 38 -0.31 16.72 9.53
C THR A 38 1.21 16.81 9.60
N VAL A 39 1.73 17.96 10.05
CA VAL A 39 3.17 18.19 10.23
C VAL A 39 3.54 18.04 11.71
N THR A 40 4.41 17.09 12.03
CA THR A 40 4.94 16.86 13.39
C THR A 40 6.44 17.08 13.40
N GLN A 41 6.93 18.03 14.19
CA GLN A 41 8.36 18.25 14.36
C GLN A 41 8.94 17.19 15.31
N LEU A 42 9.89 16.38 14.83
CA LEU A 42 10.57 15.35 15.61
C LEU A 42 11.84 15.88 16.28
N THR A 43 12.62 16.67 15.54
CA THR A 43 13.84 17.34 16.03
C THR A 43 13.92 18.76 15.48
N ASP A 44 15.01 19.47 15.72
CA ASP A 44 15.20 20.85 15.20
C ASP A 44 15.19 20.90 13.66
N THR A 45 15.56 19.81 13.00
CA THR A 45 15.71 19.74 11.53
C THR A 45 14.83 18.67 10.88
N LEU A 46 14.20 17.77 11.64
CA LEU A 46 13.46 16.64 11.09
C LEU A 46 11.96 16.74 11.41
N TYR A 47 11.14 16.61 10.39
CA TYR A 47 9.68 16.70 10.42
C TYR A 47 9.05 15.43 9.84
N GLN A 48 8.02 14.93 10.50
CA GLN A 48 7.14 13.90 9.94
C GLN A 48 5.93 14.58 9.29
N LEU A 49 5.58 14.10 8.11
CA LEU A 49 4.46 14.55 7.30
C LEU A 49 3.51 13.36 7.14
N SER A 50 2.34 13.43 7.76
CA SER A 50 1.41 12.31 7.81
C SER A 50 0.10 12.65 7.10
N THR A 51 -0.35 11.76 6.23
CA THR A 51 -1.63 11.87 5.50
C THR A 51 -2.56 10.77 5.96
N ASP A 52 -3.75 11.13 6.45
CA ASP A 52 -4.80 10.17 6.78
C ASP A 52 -5.56 9.79 5.52
N GLN A 53 -5.53 8.51 5.17
CA GLN A 53 -6.21 7.94 3.98
C GLN A 53 -7.46 7.13 4.40
N GLY A 54 -7.98 7.37 5.61
CA GLY A 54 -9.19 6.75 6.14
C GLY A 54 -8.92 5.38 6.79
N SER A 55 -8.39 4.41 6.05
CA SER A 55 -8.09 3.07 6.58
C SER A 55 -6.68 2.96 7.17
N TYR A 56 -5.76 3.83 6.78
CA TYR A 56 -4.39 3.92 7.28
C TYR A 56 -3.85 5.34 7.11
N THR A 57 -2.73 5.61 7.75
CA THR A 57 -1.97 6.87 7.59
C THR A 57 -0.67 6.56 6.87
N THR A 58 -0.25 7.37 5.89
CA THR A 58 1.09 7.29 5.30
C THR A 58 2.00 8.35 5.89
N ASN A 59 3.23 7.97 6.24
CA ASN A 59 4.21 8.83 6.89
C ASN A 59 5.42 9.07 5.97
N SER A 60 5.73 10.33 5.73
CA SER A 60 6.94 10.80 5.07
C SER A 60 7.82 11.57 6.06
N LEU A 61 9.12 11.71 5.80
CA LEU A 61 10.03 12.54 6.60
C LEU A 61 10.65 13.65 5.75
N ALA A 62 10.74 14.85 6.32
CA ALA A 62 11.44 15.97 5.72
C ALA A 62 12.58 16.44 6.64
N SER A 63 13.84 16.31 6.17
CA SER A 63 15.00 16.97 6.78
C SER A 63 15.15 18.38 6.20
N VAL A 64 15.05 19.39 7.05
CA VAL A 64 14.99 20.81 6.67
C VAL A 64 16.10 21.59 7.39
N GLY A 65 17.06 22.13 6.64
CA GLY A 65 18.20 22.82 7.27
C GLY A 65 19.02 23.66 6.30
N PRO A 66 20.32 23.88 6.61
CA PRO A 66 21.19 24.74 5.80
C PRO A 66 21.39 24.25 4.36
N ASP A 67 21.41 22.93 4.16
CA ASP A 67 21.64 22.34 2.85
C ASP A 67 20.36 22.34 1.97
N GLY A 68 19.18 22.62 2.56
CA GLY A 68 17.90 22.61 1.91
C GLY A 68 16.96 21.58 2.48
N VAL A 69 16.15 20.94 1.63
CA VAL A 69 15.21 19.86 2.00
C VAL A 69 15.68 18.53 1.41
N LEU A 70 15.67 17.48 2.25
CA LEU A 70 15.69 16.08 1.84
C LEU A 70 14.36 15.48 2.27
N LEU A 71 13.68 14.79 1.37
CA LEU A 71 12.36 14.19 1.59
C LEU A 71 12.46 12.67 1.50
N VAL A 72 11.90 11.96 2.46
CA VAL A 72 11.69 10.51 2.42
C VAL A 72 10.24 10.27 2.12
N ASP A 73 9.97 9.65 0.99
CA ASP A 73 8.67 9.38 0.37
C ASP A 73 7.84 10.64 0.02
N THR A 74 7.06 10.54 -1.02
CA THR A 74 6.36 11.67 -1.63
C THR A 74 4.84 11.57 -1.55
N GLN A 75 4.32 10.66 -0.76
CA GLN A 75 2.89 10.37 -0.62
C GLN A 75 2.24 9.86 -1.93
N ALA A 76 0.96 9.55 -1.88
CA ALA A 76 0.17 9.24 -3.06
C ALA A 76 -0.07 10.50 -3.91
N LYS A 77 -0.34 10.29 -5.19
CA LYS A 77 -0.45 11.37 -6.19
C LYS A 77 -1.51 12.42 -5.85
N GLU A 78 -2.62 12.01 -5.27
CA GLU A 78 -3.71 12.88 -4.84
C GLU A 78 -3.31 13.88 -3.75
N TYR A 79 -2.31 13.53 -2.91
CA TYR A 79 -1.78 14.39 -1.83
C TYR A 79 -0.52 15.17 -2.23
N ALA A 80 0.02 14.91 -3.43
CA ALA A 80 1.31 15.45 -3.87
C ALA A 80 1.34 16.99 -3.91
N SER A 81 0.23 17.61 -4.33
CA SER A 81 0.14 19.08 -4.40
C SER A 81 0.21 19.70 -3.01
N GLU A 82 -0.49 19.12 -2.04
CA GLU A 82 -0.48 19.60 -0.65
C GLU A 82 0.87 19.33 0.02
N LEU A 83 1.47 18.16 -0.23
CA LEU A 83 2.83 17.88 0.21
C LEU A 83 3.81 18.94 -0.28
N LYS A 84 3.69 19.33 -1.55
CA LYS A 84 4.52 20.39 -2.12
C LYS A 84 4.31 21.73 -1.42
N ASP A 85 3.07 22.09 -1.11
CA ASP A 85 2.76 23.35 -0.39
C ASP A 85 3.36 23.34 1.02
N VAL A 86 3.30 22.22 1.73
CA VAL A 86 3.96 22.02 3.03
C VAL A 86 5.48 22.19 2.92
N ILE A 87 6.12 21.55 1.93
CA ILE A 87 7.56 21.68 1.69
C ILE A 87 7.95 23.12 1.34
N ASP A 88 7.20 23.78 0.48
CA ASP A 88 7.43 25.21 0.12
C ASP A 88 7.27 26.12 1.35
N GLY A 89 6.37 25.77 2.27
CA GLY A 89 6.15 26.46 3.54
C GLY A 89 7.35 26.48 4.48
N PHE A 90 8.29 25.53 4.35
CA PHE A 90 9.56 25.58 5.08
C PHE A 90 10.53 26.70 4.57
N GLY A 91 10.26 27.27 3.40
CA GLY A 91 11.04 28.39 2.86
C GLY A 91 12.46 28.03 2.43
N LYS A 92 12.71 26.75 2.15
CA LYS A 92 14.01 26.23 1.71
C LYS A 92 14.04 25.82 0.22
N GLY A 93 12.92 26.03 -0.51
CA GLY A 93 12.72 25.61 -1.89
C GLY A 93 12.37 24.13 -1.99
N SER A 94 12.27 23.63 -3.23
CA SER A 94 12.00 22.21 -3.52
C SER A 94 13.05 21.29 -2.90
N PRO A 95 12.71 20.02 -2.64
CA PRO A 95 13.68 19.04 -2.19
C PRO A 95 14.87 18.96 -3.13
N LYS A 96 16.06 18.84 -2.59
CA LYS A 96 17.27 18.52 -3.37
C LYS A 96 17.44 17.03 -3.57
N ILE A 97 16.98 16.25 -2.60
CA ILE A 97 17.04 14.80 -2.57
C ILE A 97 15.66 14.27 -2.18
N ILE A 98 15.20 13.27 -2.88
CA ILE A 98 14.06 12.43 -2.53
C ILE A 98 14.58 11.02 -2.34
N ILE A 99 14.21 10.37 -1.24
CA ILE A 99 14.48 8.96 -1.01
C ILE A 99 13.13 8.26 -1.08
N ASN A 100 12.95 7.33 -2.01
CA ASN A 100 11.78 6.46 -2.02
C ASN A 100 12.12 5.17 -1.29
N THR A 101 11.39 4.87 -0.22
CA THR A 101 11.65 3.71 0.64
C THR A 101 11.34 2.41 -0.09
N HIS A 102 10.27 2.38 -0.91
CA HIS A 102 9.90 1.28 -1.80
C HIS A 102 8.99 1.80 -2.93
N ARG A 103 8.43 0.92 -3.76
CA ARG A 103 7.72 1.28 -5.02
C ARG A 103 6.24 1.64 -4.87
N HIS A 104 5.61 1.41 -3.73
CA HIS A 104 4.17 1.62 -3.59
C HIS A 104 3.76 3.06 -3.87
N VAL A 105 2.58 3.22 -4.50
CA VAL A 105 2.12 4.52 -5.01
C VAL A 105 1.95 5.56 -3.93
N GLU A 106 1.59 5.16 -2.73
CA GLU A 106 1.49 6.03 -1.57
C GLU A 106 2.84 6.50 -1.02
N HIS A 107 3.96 5.99 -1.57
CA HIS A 107 5.33 6.41 -1.24
C HIS A 107 6.05 7.12 -2.38
N VAL A 108 5.69 6.82 -3.65
CA VAL A 108 6.36 7.36 -4.83
C VAL A 108 5.46 8.23 -5.72
N GLY A 109 4.14 8.20 -5.50
CA GLY A 109 3.14 8.81 -6.37
C GLY A 109 3.29 10.32 -6.56
N GLY A 110 3.87 11.00 -5.57
CA GLY A 110 4.14 12.44 -5.63
C GLY A 110 5.48 12.85 -6.23
N ASN A 111 6.30 11.92 -6.73
CA ASN A 111 7.62 12.28 -7.30
C ASN A 111 7.49 13.33 -8.42
N ASP A 112 6.44 13.26 -9.24
CA ASP A 112 6.24 14.12 -10.41
C ASP A 112 5.94 15.59 -10.05
N VAL A 113 5.37 15.86 -8.89
CA VAL A 113 5.03 17.23 -8.48
C VAL A 113 6.26 18.09 -8.24
N PHE A 114 7.41 17.47 -7.92
CA PHE A 114 8.68 18.15 -7.73
C PHE A 114 9.47 18.27 -9.04
N GLY A 115 9.02 17.63 -10.11
CA GLY A 115 9.67 17.61 -11.43
C GLY A 115 11.07 17.01 -11.41
N GLY A 116 11.84 17.21 -12.48
CA GLY A 116 13.22 16.71 -12.59
C GLY A 116 14.29 17.54 -11.83
N GLY A 117 13.91 18.22 -10.74
CA GLY A 117 14.83 19.04 -9.94
C GLY A 117 15.57 18.26 -8.84
N PRO A 118 14.87 17.46 -8.03
CA PRO A 118 15.47 16.62 -7.02
C PRO A 118 16.27 15.46 -7.61
N ILE A 119 17.30 14.99 -6.88
CA ILE A 119 17.92 13.69 -7.13
C ILE A 119 17.06 12.65 -6.41
N VAL A 120 16.51 11.69 -7.14
CA VAL A 120 15.71 10.59 -6.56
C VAL A 120 16.60 9.39 -6.30
N ILE A 121 16.55 8.87 -5.07
CA ILE A 121 17.33 7.72 -4.60
C ILE A 121 16.37 6.61 -4.17
N ALA A 122 16.60 5.37 -4.62
CA ALA A 122 15.79 4.22 -4.23
C ALA A 122 16.58 2.90 -4.38
N HIS A 123 15.95 1.78 -4.01
CA HIS A 123 16.47 0.46 -4.34
C HIS A 123 16.50 0.28 -5.88
N ASP A 124 17.44 -0.52 -6.40
CA ASP A 124 17.57 -0.74 -7.85
C ASP A 124 16.34 -1.46 -8.45
N LEU A 125 15.67 -2.33 -7.70
CA LEU A 125 14.40 -2.95 -8.09
C LEU A 125 13.26 -1.92 -8.19
N VAL A 126 13.22 -0.89 -7.35
CA VAL A 126 12.22 0.19 -7.46
C VAL A 126 12.30 0.83 -8.84
N ARG A 127 13.51 1.25 -9.28
CA ARG A 127 13.67 1.83 -10.60
C ARG A 127 13.22 0.87 -11.72
N THR A 128 13.57 -0.40 -11.60
CA THR A 128 13.22 -1.43 -12.59
C THR A 128 11.70 -1.60 -12.67
N LYS A 129 11.05 -1.76 -11.51
CA LYS A 129 9.59 -1.97 -11.41
C LYS A 129 8.81 -0.73 -11.86
N LEU A 130 9.19 0.48 -11.45
CA LEU A 130 8.52 1.71 -11.88
C LEU A 130 8.67 1.96 -13.39
N ARG A 131 9.85 1.67 -13.97
CA ARG A 131 10.11 1.83 -15.40
C ARG A 131 9.32 0.84 -16.25
N SER A 132 9.10 -0.37 -15.77
CA SER A 132 8.33 -1.39 -16.49
C SER A 132 6.82 -1.15 -16.44
N GLY A 133 6.35 -0.16 -15.69
CA GLY A 133 4.93 0.04 -15.41
C GLY A 133 4.34 -1.10 -14.59
N SER A 134 5.18 -1.91 -13.94
CA SER A 134 4.79 -3.15 -13.28
C SER A 134 4.05 -2.93 -11.96
N TYR A 135 3.91 -1.69 -11.49
CA TYR A 135 3.09 -1.43 -10.33
C TYR A 135 1.74 -0.86 -10.73
N LEU A 136 0.78 -1.76 -10.90
CA LEU A 136 -0.64 -1.44 -10.96
C LEU A 136 -1.00 -0.44 -12.06
N PHE A 137 -0.32 -0.56 -13.22
CA PHE A 137 -0.60 0.25 -14.42
C PHE A 137 -0.32 1.76 -14.29
N ASN A 138 0.35 2.19 -13.21
CA ASN A 138 0.77 3.58 -13.09
C ASN A 138 1.96 3.85 -14.01
N GLU A 139 1.80 4.82 -14.88
CA GLU A 139 2.90 5.32 -15.71
C GLU A 139 3.73 6.33 -14.89
N PHE A 140 5.00 6.01 -14.68
CA PHE A 140 5.96 6.94 -14.08
C PHE A 140 6.82 7.56 -15.19
N PRO A 141 6.74 8.89 -15.40
CA PRO A 141 7.61 9.57 -16.37
C PRO A 141 9.09 9.32 -16.06
N ASP A 142 9.91 9.15 -17.09
CA ASP A 142 11.37 8.94 -16.93
C ASP A 142 12.04 9.95 -15.98
N ALA A 143 11.54 11.18 -15.95
CA ALA A 143 12.05 12.24 -15.07
C ALA A 143 11.73 12.08 -13.59
N THR A 144 10.90 11.09 -13.20
CA THR A 144 10.49 10.81 -11.82
C THR A 144 11.07 9.50 -11.30
N LEU A 145 11.76 8.77 -12.18
CA LEU A 145 12.43 7.53 -11.82
C LEU A 145 13.70 7.79 -10.97
N PRO A 146 14.08 6.88 -10.06
CA PRO A 146 15.30 7.03 -9.27
C PRO A 146 16.54 7.29 -10.14
N ASP A 147 17.30 8.36 -9.82
CA ASP A 147 18.56 8.73 -10.48
C ASP A 147 19.73 7.90 -9.94
N ILE A 148 19.70 7.65 -8.62
CA ILE A 148 20.71 6.86 -7.91
C ILE A 148 20.00 5.64 -7.32
N THR A 149 20.56 4.47 -7.56
CA THR A 149 20.03 3.23 -7.00
C THR A 149 21.06 2.54 -6.12
N LEU A 150 20.58 1.80 -5.11
CA LEU A 150 21.41 0.98 -4.21
C LEU A 150 20.79 -0.39 -4.01
N SER A 151 21.65 -1.36 -3.69
CA SER A 151 21.27 -2.74 -3.34
C SER A 151 21.89 -3.21 -2.02
N ASP A 152 22.61 -2.34 -1.32
CA ASP A 152 23.25 -2.62 -0.03
C ASP A 152 23.12 -1.39 0.88
N THR A 153 24.15 -0.56 1.00
CA THR A 153 24.15 0.62 1.87
C THR A 153 24.61 1.87 1.13
N LEU A 154 24.12 3.03 1.56
CA LEU A 154 24.55 4.34 1.10
C LEU A 154 24.49 5.33 2.27
N THR A 155 25.50 6.19 2.42
CA THR A 155 25.48 7.28 3.39
C THR A 155 25.38 8.62 2.67
N ILE A 156 24.45 9.47 3.11
CA ILE A 156 24.22 10.84 2.63
C ILE A 156 24.58 11.79 3.77
N HIS A 157 25.47 12.77 3.50
CA HIS A 157 25.78 13.85 4.46
C HIS A 157 24.88 15.05 4.14
N PHE A 158 23.91 15.36 5.01
CA PHE A 158 22.93 16.41 4.74
C PHE A 158 22.42 17.06 6.03
N ASN A 159 22.28 18.36 6.02
CA ASN A 159 21.81 19.18 7.17
C ASN A 159 22.56 18.92 8.48
N GLY A 160 23.85 18.56 8.36
CA GLY A 160 24.76 18.40 9.52
C GLY A 160 24.70 17.04 10.20
N GLU A 161 24.05 16.05 9.59
CA GLU A 161 24.06 14.66 10.05
C GLU A 161 24.34 13.65 8.93
N ASP A 162 24.68 12.45 9.31
CA ASP A 162 24.79 11.31 8.42
C ASP A 162 23.43 10.61 8.34
N ILE A 163 22.95 10.40 7.12
CA ILE A 163 21.71 9.68 6.81
C ILE A 163 22.11 8.36 6.16
N GLU A 164 21.95 7.28 6.89
CA GLU A 164 22.34 5.94 6.46
C GLU A 164 21.14 5.23 5.84
N LEU A 165 21.31 4.79 4.58
CA LEU A 165 20.34 4.00 3.84
C LEU A 165 20.79 2.55 3.86
N THR A 166 19.91 1.63 4.22
CA THR A 166 20.18 0.18 4.19
C THR A 166 19.08 -0.52 3.41
N ALA A 167 19.45 -1.18 2.33
CA ALA A 167 18.53 -2.00 1.55
C ALA A 167 18.22 -3.32 2.28
N LEU A 168 16.95 -3.71 2.28
CA LEU A 168 16.46 -4.97 2.82
C LEU A 168 15.88 -5.82 1.69
N ALA A 169 16.64 -6.80 1.23
CA ALA A 169 16.13 -7.78 0.29
C ALA A 169 15.20 -8.78 0.97
N GLY A 170 14.10 -9.19 0.30
CA GLY A 170 13.13 -10.15 0.81
C GLY A 170 12.06 -9.54 1.74
N SER A 171 11.84 -8.22 1.67
CA SER A 171 10.87 -7.47 2.48
C SER A 171 9.46 -7.49 1.89
N HIS A 172 8.56 -6.70 2.50
CA HIS A 172 7.19 -6.44 2.07
C HIS A 172 7.01 -6.32 0.54
N ASP A 173 8.01 -5.81 -0.17
CA ASP A 173 8.01 -5.63 -1.63
C ASP A 173 9.38 -5.91 -2.26
N ASP A 174 10.23 -6.67 -1.60
CA ASP A 174 11.58 -7.09 -2.06
C ASP A 174 12.56 -5.95 -2.40
N ASN A 175 12.21 -4.70 -2.08
CA ASN A 175 12.97 -3.51 -2.46
C ASN A 175 12.95 -2.37 -1.43
N GLU A 176 12.76 -2.66 -0.15
CA GLU A 176 12.68 -1.63 0.89
C GLU A 176 14.05 -1.08 1.30
N ILE A 177 14.03 0.19 1.68
CA ILE A 177 15.16 0.90 2.27
C ILE A 177 14.80 1.39 3.67
N ILE A 178 15.61 1.04 4.67
CA ILE A 178 15.62 1.69 5.97
C ILE A 178 16.38 3.02 5.83
N VAL A 179 15.84 4.10 6.39
CA VAL A 179 16.47 5.43 6.40
C VAL A 179 16.76 5.84 7.85
N HIS A 180 18.04 5.85 8.24
CA HIS A 180 18.49 6.18 9.59
C HIS A 180 19.14 7.57 9.64
N PHE A 181 18.49 8.51 10.30
CA PHE A 181 19.00 9.84 10.63
C PHE A 181 19.81 9.75 11.92
N THR A 182 21.14 9.59 11.80
CA THR A 182 22.01 9.20 12.93
C THR A 182 22.12 10.28 14.00
N GLY A 183 22.19 11.56 13.62
CA GLY A 183 22.24 12.69 14.55
C GLY A 183 20.90 12.94 15.25
N SER A 184 19.80 12.81 14.50
CA SER A 184 18.43 12.95 14.99
C SER A 184 17.97 11.73 15.80
N LYS A 185 18.63 10.58 15.66
CA LYS A 185 18.22 9.29 16.24
C LYS A 185 16.82 8.89 15.85
N VAL A 186 16.50 9.06 14.59
CA VAL A 186 15.21 8.69 13.99
C VAL A 186 15.47 7.72 12.86
N VAL A 187 14.68 6.65 12.82
CA VAL A 187 14.71 5.65 11.76
C VAL A 187 13.35 5.56 11.11
N HIS A 188 13.29 5.68 9.79
CA HIS A 188 12.12 5.33 9.00
C HIS A 188 12.25 3.89 8.55
N LEU A 189 11.33 3.02 9.00
CA LEU A 189 11.37 1.58 8.71
C LEU A 189 10.52 1.19 7.50
N SER A 190 10.17 2.15 6.64
CA SER A 190 9.35 1.85 5.48
C SER A 190 8.06 1.11 5.87
N SER A 191 7.58 0.18 5.06
CA SER A 191 6.44 -0.67 5.38
C SER A 191 6.82 -1.98 6.09
N LEU A 192 8.09 -2.14 6.49
CA LEU A 192 8.53 -3.24 7.36
C LEU A 192 7.76 -3.26 8.70
N VAL A 193 7.35 -2.08 9.17
CA VAL A 193 6.52 -1.93 10.35
C VAL A 193 5.30 -1.08 9.98
N ASN A 194 4.11 -1.67 10.04
CA ASN A 194 2.84 -0.99 9.75
C ASN A 194 2.18 -0.53 11.05
N GLY A 195 2.77 0.49 11.69
CA GLY A 195 2.28 1.00 12.97
C GLY A 195 2.28 -0.03 14.10
N PHE A 196 3.13 -1.07 14.00
CA PHE A 196 3.17 -2.22 14.90
C PHE A 196 1.87 -3.03 14.94
N ASN A 197 1.04 -2.93 13.90
CA ASN A 197 -0.12 -3.79 13.66
C ASN A 197 0.28 -5.01 12.81
N PHE A 198 -0.67 -5.91 12.52
CA PHE A 198 -0.44 -6.94 11.52
C PHE A 198 0.03 -6.29 10.21
N PRO A 199 1.13 -6.77 9.62
CA PRO A 199 1.64 -6.18 8.39
C PRO A 199 0.70 -6.46 7.22
N SER A 200 0.69 -5.55 6.24
CA SER A 200 0.24 -5.89 4.89
C SER A 200 1.43 -6.53 4.18
N VAL A 201 1.23 -7.69 3.63
CA VAL A 201 2.25 -8.41 2.86
C VAL A 201 1.68 -8.62 1.47
N ASP A 202 2.42 -8.17 0.46
CA ASP A 202 2.03 -8.42 -0.92
C ASP A 202 2.10 -9.93 -1.20
N SER A 203 1.29 -10.36 -2.12
CA SER A 203 1.10 -11.78 -2.43
C SER A 203 2.35 -12.48 -3.01
N ASP A 204 3.34 -11.72 -3.45
CA ASP A 204 4.63 -12.19 -3.94
C ASP A 204 5.74 -12.22 -2.87
N VAL A 205 5.40 -11.87 -1.62
CA VAL A 205 6.33 -11.82 -0.51
C VAL A 205 6.15 -13.04 0.40
N ASP A 206 7.27 -13.64 0.77
CA ASP A 206 7.30 -14.70 1.76
C ASP A 206 7.02 -14.15 3.17
N VAL A 207 5.81 -14.41 3.68
CA VAL A 207 5.38 -14.02 5.03
C VAL A 207 6.37 -14.51 6.10
N PHE A 208 7.05 -15.63 5.86
CA PHE A 208 8.00 -16.21 6.81
C PHE A 208 9.36 -15.54 6.76
N ALA A 209 9.78 -15.03 5.59
CA ALA A 209 10.98 -14.21 5.47
C ALA A 209 10.82 -12.87 6.21
N PHE A 210 9.58 -12.40 6.38
CA PHE A 210 9.29 -11.10 6.98
C PHE A 210 9.79 -10.97 8.44
N SER A 211 9.63 -11.99 9.26
CA SER A 211 10.17 -12.00 10.62
C SER A 211 11.70 -11.94 10.64
N GLY A 212 12.36 -12.57 9.66
CA GLY A 212 13.82 -12.48 9.47
C GLY A 212 14.28 -11.06 9.19
N LEU A 213 13.50 -10.25 8.48
CA LEU A 213 13.82 -8.85 8.18
C LEU A 213 13.67 -7.95 9.41
N VAL A 214 12.60 -8.14 10.19
CA VAL A 214 12.44 -7.44 11.48
C VAL A 214 13.60 -7.79 12.40
N SER A 215 14.00 -9.06 12.47
CA SER A 215 15.17 -9.51 13.23
C SER A 215 16.47 -8.84 12.76
N ARG A 216 16.67 -8.68 11.44
CA ARG A 216 17.81 -7.94 10.88
C ARG A 216 17.77 -6.45 11.26
N ALA A 217 16.59 -5.81 11.18
CA ALA A 217 16.44 -4.42 11.61
C ALA A 217 16.80 -4.25 13.09
N ILE A 218 16.34 -5.14 13.98
CA ILE A 218 16.72 -5.15 15.40
C ILE A 218 18.26 -5.23 15.57
N ALA A 219 18.92 -6.07 14.78
CA ALA A 219 20.35 -6.31 14.90
C ALA A 219 21.24 -5.13 14.45
N ILE A 220 20.76 -4.32 13.51
CA ILE A 220 21.56 -3.22 12.93
C ILE A 220 21.23 -1.85 13.52
N LEU A 221 20.08 -1.68 14.18
CA LEU A 221 19.62 -0.39 14.66
C LEU A 221 20.07 -0.14 16.12
N PRO A 222 20.43 1.12 16.47
CA PRO A 222 20.68 1.51 17.85
C PRO A 222 19.39 1.42 18.69
N GLU A 223 19.55 1.08 20.00
CA GLU A 223 18.40 0.93 20.91
C GLU A 223 17.72 2.26 21.31
N ASP A 224 18.37 3.40 21.07
CA ASP A 224 17.93 4.73 21.50
C ASP A 224 17.30 5.56 20.35
N VAL A 225 16.71 4.89 19.35
CA VAL A 225 16.06 5.53 18.21
C VAL A 225 14.54 5.63 18.38
N ILE A 226 13.98 6.67 17.76
CA ILE A 226 12.54 6.76 17.45
C ILE A 226 12.32 6.04 16.13
N ILE A 227 11.34 5.16 16.09
CA ILE A 227 10.93 4.48 14.87
C ILE A 227 9.73 5.18 14.26
N VAL A 228 9.90 5.68 13.04
CA VAL A 228 8.82 6.13 12.19
C VAL A 228 8.46 4.99 11.26
N SER A 229 7.23 4.52 11.39
CA SER A 229 6.65 3.52 10.50
C SER A 229 6.26 4.19 9.18
N GLY A 230 6.29 3.48 8.06
CA GLY A 230 5.73 3.97 6.79
C GLY A 230 4.25 4.29 6.89
N HIS A 231 3.54 3.57 7.76
CA HIS A 231 2.11 3.72 8.00
C HIS A 231 1.79 3.80 9.49
N ASN A 232 0.69 4.51 9.81
CA ASN A 232 0.09 4.57 11.14
C ASN A 232 1.03 5.11 12.23
N GLN A 233 1.01 4.53 13.42
CA GLN A 233 1.69 5.05 14.59
C GLN A 233 3.19 4.76 14.60
N ASN A 234 3.94 5.69 15.20
CA ASN A 234 5.36 5.50 15.49
C ASN A 234 5.58 4.64 16.73
N GLY A 235 6.79 4.16 16.88
CA GLY A 235 7.23 3.40 18.04
C GLY A 235 8.69 3.69 18.42
N SER A 236 9.27 2.74 19.10
CA SER A 236 10.65 2.75 19.57
C SER A 236 11.33 1.40 19.25
N TRP A 237 12.63 1.34 19.42
CA TRP A 237 13.35 0.07 19.27
C TRP A 237 12.78 -1.04 20.17
N GLN A 238 12.28 -0.69 21.37
CA GLN A 238 11.72 -1.65 22.33
C GLN A 238 10.42 -2.30 21.84
N ASP A 239 9.75 -1.72 20.87
CA ASP A 239 8.52 -2.24 20.29
C ASP A 239 8.78 -3.31 19.21
N LEU A 240 10.02 -3.37 18.68
CA LEU A 240 10.38 -4.30 17.61
C LEU A 240 10.39 -5.76 18.07
N GLN A 241 10.87 -6.06 19.27
CA GLN A 241 10.91 -7.45 19.76
C GLN A 241 9.49 -8.02 20.00
N PRO A 242 8.56 -7.31 20.68
CA PRO A 242 7.16 -7.76 20.76
C PRO A 242 6.50 -7.93 19.38
N TYR A 243 6.84 -7.06 18.42
CA TYR A 243 6.34 -7.17 17.05
C TYR A 243 6.87 -8.42 16.35
N LEU A 244 8.18 -8.71 16.47
CA LEU A 244 8.79 -9.95 15.97
C LEU A 244 8.16 -11.19 16.60
N ASP A 245 7.96 -11.17 17.94
CA ASP A 245 7.33 -12.28 18.67
C ASP A 245 5.89 -12.53 18.18
N MET A 246 5.15 -11.47 17.85
CA MET A 246 3.81 -11.56 17.26
C MET A 246 3.86 -12.24 15.89
N LEU A 247 4.76 -11.79 14.99
CA LEU A 247 4.91 -12.38 13.67
C LEU A 247 5.21 -13.88 13.74
N ASP A 248 6.22 -14.26 14.53
CA ASP A 248 6.65 -15.67 14.66
C ASP A 248 5.54 -16.55 15.25
N GLN A 249 4.84 -16.07 16.27
CA GLN A 249 3.83 -16.87 16.95
C GLN A 249 2.56 -17.01 16.12
N THR A 250 2.06 -15.94 15.50
CA THR A 250 0.85 -16.00 14.69
C THR A 250 1.07 -16.86 13.44
N THR A 251 2.22 -16.72 12.79
CA THR A 251 2.61 -17.53 11.64
C THR A 251 2.68 -19.02 12.00
N ARG A 252 3.30 -19.35 13.14
CA ARG A 252 3.36 -20.73 13.63
C ARG A 252 1.99 -21.31 13.95
N ILE A 253 1.12 -20.56 14.62
CA ILE A 253 -0.24 -21.02 14.99
C ILE A 253 -1.06 -21.36 13.74
N VAL A 254 -1.02 -20.52 12.71
CA VAL A 254 -1.75 -20.76 11.47
C VAL A 254 -1.16 -21.97 10.73
N ARG A 255 0.17 -22.07 10.61
CA ARG A 255 0.86 -23.21 10.01
C ARG A 255 0.47 -24.52 10.68
N GLU A 256 0.60 -24.62 12.01
CA GLU A 256 0.23 -25.82 12.77
C GLU A 256 -1.25 -26.19 12.59
N GLY A 257 -2.12 -25.19 12.44
CA GLY A 257 -3.53 -25.38 12.18
C GLY A 257 -3.80 -26.00 10.80
N LEU A 258 -3.16 -25.50 9.76
CA LEU A 258 -3.26 -26.01 8.39
C LEU A 258 -2.64 -27.41 8.27
N GLU A 259 -1.49 -27.64 8.89
CA GLU A 259 -0.85 -28.98 8.95
C GLU A 259 -1.73 -30.02 9.68
N ALA A 260 -2.56 -29.57 10.64
CA ALA A 260 -3.56 -30.42 11.31
C ALA A 260 -4.81 -30.69 10.45
N GLY A 261 -4.87 -30.16 9.19
CA GLY A 261 -5.95 -30.37 8.24
C GLY A 261 -7.14 -29.43 8.42
N ARG A 262 -7.00 -28.32 9.18
CA ARG A 262 -8.01 -27.25 9.22
C ARG A 262 -7.81 -26.35 8.00
N ASP A 263 -8.90 -25.84 7.46
CA ASP A 263 -8.87 -24.79 6.44
C ASP A 263 -8.87 -23.38 7.07
N VAL A 264 -8.71 -22.35 6.24
CA VAL A 264 -8.66 -20.96 6.67
C VAL A 264 -9.94 -20.53 7.39
N GLU A 265 -11.10 -20.92 6.87
CA GLU A 265 -12.40 -20.60 7.48
C GLU A 265 -12.55 -21.20 8.88
N GLN A 266 -12.12 -22.44 9.07
CA GLN A 266 -12.11 -23.09 10.38
C GLN A 266 -11.17 -22.39 11.35
N LEU A 267 -9.99 -21.95 10.91
CA LEU A 267 -9.05 -21.20 11.75
C LEU A 267 -9.62 -19.84 12.19
N GLN A 268 -10.33 -19.16 11.28
CA GLN A 268 -11.03 -17.91 11.58
C GLN A 268 -12.18 -18.11 12.55
N GLN A 269 -13.06 -19.11 12.31
CA GLN A 269 -14.18 -19.44 13.20
C GLN A 269 -13.73 -19.87 14.60
N ASP A 270 -12.63 -20.62 14.68
CA ASP A 270 -12.01 -21.02 15.95
C ASP A 270 -11.31 -19.86 16.67
N ASN A 271 -11.22 -18.68 16.01
CA ASN A 271 -10.55 -17.48 16.52
C ASN A 271 -9.14 -17.78 17.06
N VAL A 272 -8.34 -18.53 16.27
CA VAL A 272 -7.04 -19.05 16.72
C VAL A 272 -6.03 -17.94 17.04
N LEU A 273 -6.18 -16.76 16.44
CA LEU A 273 -5.38 -15.56 16.72
C LEU A 273 -6.08 -14.56 17.66
N GLY A 274 -7.14 -14.96 18.37
CA GLY A 274 -7.84 -14.07 19.31
C GLY A 274 -6.95 -13.39 20.36
N PRO A 275 -5.94 -14.06 20.95
CA PRO A 275 -4.98 -13.42 21.85
C PRO A 275 -4.16 -12.28 21.21
N TRP A 276 -4.07 -12.25 19.89
CA TRP A 276 -3.31 -11.28 19.09
C TRP A 276 -4.18 -10.20 18.46
N ALA A 277 -5.49 -10.17 18.78
CA ALA A 277 -6.45 -9.24 18.18
C ALA A 277 -6.10 -7.75 18.39
N SER A 278 -5.29 -7.41 19.39
CA SER A 278 -4.80 -6.05 19.61
C SER A 278 -3.83 -5.56 18.53
N TYR A 279 -3.29 -6.45 17.71
CA TYR A 279 -2.46 -6.11 16.55
C TYR A 279 -3.27 -5.88 15.28
N ALA A 280 -4.59 -6.12 15.30
CA ALA A 280 -5.44 -5.83 14.17
C ALA A 280 -5.54 -4.31 13.94
N GLY A 281 -5.32 -3.90 12.70
CA GLY A 281 -5.56 -2.54 12.22
C GLY A 281 -6.84 -2.45 11.40
N SER A 282 -7.20 -1.24 10.96
CA SER A 282 -8.33 -1.04 10.05
C SER A 282 -8.10 -1.65 8.67
N TYR A 283 -6.84 -1.83 8.27
CA TYR A 283 -6.49 -2.41 6.97
C TYR A 283 -6.28 -3.93 7.02
N VAL A 284 -5.63 -4.47 8.08
CA VAL A 284 -5.43 -5.91 8.26
C VAL A 284 -6.14 -6.36 9.53
N SER A 285 -7.27 -7.04 9.37
CA SER A 285 -8.00 -7.70 10.45
C SER A 285 -7.32 -9.01 10.87
N VAL A 286 -7.77 -9.60 11.97
CA VAL A 286 -7.33 -10.94 12.40
C VAL A 286 -7.56 -11.98 11.30
N ASP A 287 -8.76 -11.99 10.72
CA ASP A 287 -9.14 -12.96 9.70
C ASP A 287 -8.33 -12.78 8.40
N ARG A 288 -8.09 -11.52 8.02
CA ARG A 288 -7.25 -11.22 6.86
C ARG A 288 -5.80 -11.66 7.11
N TRP A 289 -5.26 -11.47 8.31
CA TRP A 289 -3.92 -11.92 8.65
C TRP A 289 -3.78 -13.45 8.62
N ILE A 290 -4.79 -14.21 9.09
CA ILE A 290 -4.84 -15.67 8.95
C ILE A 290 -4.79 -16.07 7.47
N ALA A 291 -5.58 -15.41 6.62
CA ALA A 291 -5.62 -15.70 5.19
C ALA A 291 -4.26 -15.39 4.52
N MET A 292 -3.65 -14.24 4.81
CA MET A 292 -2.34 -13.87 4.27
C MET A 292 -1.22 -14.86 4.65
N ILE A 293 -1.21 -15.35 5.90
CA ILE A 293 -0.28 -16.39 6.33
C ILE A 293 -0.54 -17.69 5.54
N ALA A 294 -1.80 -18.07 5.40
CA ALA A 294 -2.16 -19.30 4.69
C ALA A 294 -1.77 -19.22 3.20
N ASP A 295 -1.98 -18.08 2.57
CA ASP A 295 -1.57 -17.83 1.18
C ASP A 295 -0.03 -17.91 1.02
N GLY A 296 0.72 -17.31 1.95
CA GLY A 296 2.16 -17.41 1.99
C GLY A 296 2.68 -18.85 2.15
N LEU A 297 1.97 -19.67 2.96
CA LEU A 297 2.29 -21.10 3.11
C LEU A 297 2.01 -21.90 1.84
N GLN A 298 1.01 -21.53 1.07
CA GLN A 298 0.73 -22.17 -0.21
C GLN A 298 1.80 -21.83 -1.25
N GLY A 299 2.35 -20.61 -1.21
CA GLY A 299 3.52 -20.22 -2.03
C GLY A 299 4.81 -21.00 -1.70
N GLU A 300 4.95 -21.59 -0.50
CA GLU A 300 6.05 -22.53 -0.18
C GLU A 300 6.03 -23.83 -1.01
N THR A 301 5.01 -24.05 -1.84
CA THR A 301 4.97 -25.20 -2.77
C THR A 301 6.10 -25.18 -3.80
N GLY A 302 6.90 -24.13 -3.86
CA GLY A 302 7.97 -23.94 -4.85
C GLY A 302 7.44 -23.64 -6.27
N LYS A 303 6.13 -23.40 -6.39
CA LYS A 303 5.49 -23.01 -7.65
C LYS A 303 5.63 -21.50 -7.87
N LYS A 304 5.78 -21.12 -9.13
CA LYS A 304 5.74 -19.71 -9.55
C LYS A 304 4.31 -19.21 -9.53
N ARG A 305 4.08 -17.97 -9.16
CA ARG A 305 2.75 -17.39 -9.27
C ARG A 305 2.42 -17.05 -10.71
N VAL A 306 1.17 -17.26 -11.09
CA VAL A 306 0.69 -16.97 -12.45
C VAL A 306 0.54 -15.47 -12.68
N PHE A 307 0.44 -14.68 -11.63
CA PHE A 307 0.25 -13.23 -11.70
C PHE A 307 1.32 -12.52 -12.56
N GLU A 308 2.60 -12.82 -12.33
CA GLU A 308 3.70 -12.12 -13.01
C GLU A 308 3.70 -12.31 -14.53
N PRO A 309 3.69 -13.54 -15.09
CA PRO A 309 3.63 -13.72 -16.54
C PRO A 309 2.34 -13.17 -17.17
N MET A 310 1.19 -13.27 -16.48
CA MET A 310 -0.06 -12.65 -16.94
C MET A 310 0.05 -11.13 -17.00
N TYR A 311 0.64 -10.52 -15.99
CA TYR A 311 0.83 -9.08 -15.90
C TYR A 311 1.66 -8.56 -17.09
N TYR A 312 2.79 -9.19 -17.40
CA TYR A 312 3.60 -8.81 -18.54
C TYR A 312 2.88 -9.02 -19.88
N ALA A 313 2.14 -10.12 -20.03
CA ALA A 313 1.33 -10.34 -21.21
C ALA A 313 0.25 -9.25 -21.38
N LEU A 314 -0.39 -8.83 -20.28
CA LEU A 314 -1.38 -7.76 -20.26
C LEU A 314 -0.78 -6.41 -20.69
N GLN A 315 0.42 -6.09 -20.21
CA GLN A 315 1.11 -4.85 -20.55
C GLN A 315 1.59 -4.80 -21.99
N ASP A 316 2.20 -5.88 -22.45
CA ASP A 316 2.85 -5.91 -23.76
C ASP A 316 1.85 -6.17 -24.90
N GLN A 317 0.79 -6.93 -24.66
CA GLN A 317 -0.06 -7.49 -25.71
C GLN A 317 -1.57 -7.35 -25.43
N GLY A 318 -1.96 -6.90 -24.25
CA GLY A 318 -3.36 -6.69 -23.88
C GLY A 318 -4.00 -7.86 -23.13
N VAL A 319 -5.28 -7.67 -22.75
CA VAL A 319 -6.00 -8.58 -21.84
C VAL A 319 -6.22 -9.96 -22.43
N GLU A 320 -6.48 -10.08 -23.74
CA GLU A 320 -6.65 -11.37 -24.41
C GLU A 320 -5.39 -12.22 -24.32
N ALA A 321 -4.19 -11.59 -24.41
CA ALA A 321 -2.92 -12.27 -24.27
C ALA A 321 -2.67 -12.72 -22.82
N ALA A 322 -3.06 -11.93 -21.84
CA ALA A 322 -2.96 -12.30 -20.44
C ALA A 322 -3.86 -13.49 -20.09
N ILE A 323 -5.11 -13.47 -20.57
CA ILE A 323 -6.06 -14.57 -20.40
C ILE A 323 -5.54 -15.84 -21.10
N ALA A 324 -5.05 -15.71 -22.34
CA ALA A 324 -4.45 -16.84 -23.05
C ALA A 324 -3.23 -17.40 -22.30
N MET A 325 -2.38 -16.54 -21.75
CA MET A 325 -1.24 -16.95 -20.92
C MET A 325 -1.68 -17.74 -19.68
N TYR A 326 -2.70 -17.25 -18.95
CA TYR A 326 -3.27 -17.98 -17.82
C TYR A 326 -3.74 -19.38 -18.21
N LEU A 327 -4.56 -19.47 -19.25
CA LEU A 327 -5.14 -20.75 -19.70
C LEU A 327 -4.07 -21.71 -20.23
N ASP A 328 -3.06 -21.20 -20.94
CA ASP A 328 -1.94 -22.00 -21.44
C ASP A 328 -1.07 -22.54 -20.30
N LEU A 329 -0.71 -21.69 -19.32
CA LEU A 329 0.04 -22.13 -18.14
C LEU A 329 -0.75 -23.12 -17.29
N LYS A 330 -2.06 -22.91 -17.14
CA LYS A 330 -2.94 -23.82 -16.41
C LYS A 330 -3.04 -25.20 -17.09
N ARG A 331 -3.06 -25.23 -18.42
CA ARG A 331 -3.10 -26.47 -19.19
C ARG A 331 -1.75 -27.20 -19.23
N ASP A 332 -0.66 -26.47 -19.45
CA ASP A 332 0.63 -27.04 -19.85
C ASP A 332 1.68 -27.06 -18.75
N ALA A 333 1.51 -26.23 -17.69
CA ALA A 333 2.49 -26.04 -16.63
C ALA A 333 1.85 -25.95 -15.23
N ALA A 334 0.70 -26.58 -15.00
CA ALA A 334 -0.01 -26.55 -13.72
C ALA A 334 0.82 -27.07 -12.53
N ASP A 335 1.84 -27.88 -12.78
CA ASP A 335 2.77 -28.36 -11.74
C ASP A 335 3.84 -27.30 -11.38
N GLU A 336 4.08 -26.31 -12.26
CA GLU A 336 5.09 -25.27 -12.08
C GLU A 336 4.50 -23.96 -11.55
N TYR A 337 3.19 -23.73 -11.77
CA TYR A 337 2.52 -22.49 -11.42
C TYR A 337 1.40 -22.70 -10.42
N GLU A 338 1.23 -21.72 -9.57
CA GLU A 338 0.09 -21.59 -8.68
C GLU A 338 -0.95 -20.65 -9.30
N PHE A 339 -2.22 -21.07 -9.21
CA PHE A 339 -3.37 -20.34 -9.76
C PHE A 339 -4.28 -19.97 -8.59
N SER A 340 -4.44 -18.69 -8.32
CA SER A 340 -5.30 -18.22 -7.23
C SER A 340 -6.39 -17.28 -7.75
N GLU A 341 -7.55 -17.34 -7.12
CA GLU A 341 -8.62 -16.36 -7.33
C GLU A 341 -8.11 -14.94 -7.08
N HIS A 342 -7.31 -14.79 -6.03
CA HIS A 342 -6.76 -13.53 -5.59
C HIS A 342 -5.95 -12.82 -6.69
N ASP A 343 -5.15 -13.56 -7.49
CA ASP A 343 -4.37 -12.99 -8.59
C ASP A 343 -5.25 -12.38 -9.67
N LEU A 344 -6.33 -13.06 -10.03
CA LEU A 344 -7.28 -12.56 -11.03
C LEU A 344 -8.10 -11.39 -10.50
N LEU A 345 -8.55 -11.48 -9.25
CA LEU A 345 -9.34 -10.44 -8.60
C LEU A 345 -8.55 -9.14 -8.46
N ILE A 346 -7.31 -9.20 -7.93
CA ILE A 346 -6.44 -8.02 -7.83
C ILE A 346 -6.19 -7.40 -9.21
N MET A 347 -5.92 -8.23 -10.22
CA MET A 347 -5.65 -7.69 -11.56
C MET A 347 -6.88 -6.98 -12.13
N GLY A 348 -8.07 -7.55 -11.95
CA GLY A 348 -9.33 -6.95 -12.37
C GLY A 348 -9.66 -5.64 -11.63
N ASP A 349 -9.53 -5.67 -10.31
CA ASP A 349 -9.78 -4.51 -9.44
C ASP A 349 -8.86 -3.33 -9.77
N LYS A 350 -7.57 -3.61 -9.95
CA LYS A 350 -6.60 -2.57 -10.31
C LYS A 350 -6.80 -2.02 -11.73
N LEU A 351 -7.26 -2.83 -12.65
CA LEU A 351 -7.66 -2.35 -13.98
C LEU A 351 -8.86 -1.40 -13.87
N LEU A 352 -9.83 -1.74 -13.02
CA LEU A 352 -11.02 -0.91 -12.77
C LEU A 352 -10.64 0.42 -12.10
N GLU A 353 -9.81 0.43 -11.07
CA GLU A 353 -9.30 1.63 -10.40
C GLU A 353 -8.57 2.58 -11.37
N ASN A 354 -7.97 2.05 -12.43
CA ASN A 354 -7.25 2.82 -13.45
C ASN A 354 -8.09 3.10 -14.72
N ASP A 355 -9.42 3.06 -14.61
CA ASP A 355 -10.37 3.34 -15.71
C ASP A 355 -10.18 2.44 -16.96
N ARG A 356 -9.48 1.31 -16.83
CA ARG A 356 -9.28 0.33 -17.92
C ARG A 356 -10.44 -0.66 -17.95
N LEU A 357 -11.64 -0.19 -18.28
CA LEU A 357 -12.89 -0.89 -18.07
C LEU A 357 -13.01 -2.20 -18.85
N GLU A 358 -12.69 -2.23 -20.15
CA GLU A 358 -12.77 -3.46 -20.95
C GLU A 358 -11.81 -4.55 -20.44
N PRO A 359 -10.52 -4.27 -20.17
CA PRO A 359 -9.63 -5.26 -19.56
C PRO A 359 -10.06 -5.68 -18.15
N ALA A 360 -10.61 -4.78 -17.33
CA ALA A 360 -11.12 -5.10 -15.99
C ALA A 360 -12.27 -6.10 -16.06
N ILE A 361 -13.26 -5.84 -16.91
CA ILE A 361 -14.40 -6.74 -17.13
C ILE A 361 -13.92 -8.12 -17.54
N ALA A 362 -13.05 -8.21 -18.55
CA ALA A 362 -12.56 -9.50 -19.05
C ALA A 362 -11.79 -10.30 -17.97
N MET A 363 -11.01 -9.63 -17.12
CA MET A 363 -10.26 -10.29 -16.06
C MET A 363 -11.17 -10.75 -14.91
N LEU A 364 -12.15 -9.94 -14.50
CA LEU A 364 -13.12 -10.28 -13.46
C LEU A 364 -14.09 -11.39 -13.95
N GLU A 365 -14.45 -11.40 -15.22
CA GLU A 365 -15.22 -12.51 -15.82
C GLU A 365 -14.45 -13.80 -15.79
N LEU A 366 -13.16 -13.80 -16.16
CA LEU A 366 -12.28 -14.96 -15.99
C LEU A 366 -12.23 -15.42 -14.54
N CYS A 367 -12.17 -14.48 -13.57
CA CYS A 367 -12.17 -14.83 -12.16
C CYS A 367 -13.44 -15.61 -11.76
N LEU A 368 -14.62 -15.15 -12.18
CA LEU A 368 -15.89 -15.86 -11.93
C LEU A 368 -15.97 -17.21 -12.65
N GLU A 369 -15.45 -17.31 -13.88
CA GLU A 369 -15.43 -18.58 -14.63
C GLU A 369 -14.56 -19.63 -13.94
N GLU A 370 -13.41 -19.21 -13.41
CA GLU A 370 -12.44 -20.11 -12.79
C GLU A 370 -12.78 -20.47 -11.34
N TYR A 371 -13.46 -19.56 -10.60
CA TYR A 371 -13.79 -19.66 -9.17
C TYR A 371 -15.28 -19.37 -8.87
N PRO A 372 -16.22 -20.09 -9.54
CA PRO A 372 -17.66 -19.76 -9.45
C PRO A 372 -18.25 -19.98 -8.04
N ASP A 373 -17.69 -20.89 -7.27
CA ASP A 373 -18.16 -21.28 -5.94
C ASP A 373 -17.38 -20.58 -4.79
N SER A 374 -16.58 -19.57 -5.12
CA SER A 374 -15.78 -18.86 -4.13
C SER A 374 -16.65 -18.02 -3.19
N SER A 375 -16.25 -17.97 -1.93
CA SER A 375 -16.84 -17.04 -0.95
C SER A 375 -16.62 -15.57 -1.31
N SER A 376 -15.65 -15.25 -2.15
CA SER A 376 -15.35 -13.91 -2.67
C SER A 376 -16.14 -13.55 -3.93
N ALA A 377 -16.87 -14.48 -4.53
CA ALA A 377 -17.59 -14.25 -5.78
C ALA A 377 -18.60 -13.10 -5.71
N TYR A 378 -19.16 -12.79 -4.51
CA TYR A 378 -20.01 -11.60 -4.35
C TYR A 378 -19.23 -10.31 -4.61
N TYR A 379 -17.97 -10.26 -4.22
CA TYR A 379 -17.09 -9.10 -4.40
C TYR A 379 -16.76 -8.93 -5.89
N THR A 380 -16.36 -10.01 -6.57
CA THR A 380 -16.09 -10.00 -8.02
C THR A 380 -17.31 -9.58 -8.83
N ASN A 381 -18.50 -10.06 -8.47
CA ASN A 381 -19.77 -9.59 -9.08
C ASN A 381 -20.02 -8.10 -8.84
N PHE A 382 -19.68 -7.59 -7.64
CA PHE A 382 -19.87 -6.18 -7.34
C PHE A 382 -18.90 -5.29 -8.13
N ASP A 383 -17.65 -5.71 -8.34
CA ASP A 383 -16.70 -4.98 -9.16
C ASP A 383 -17.06 -5.02 -10.65
N LEU A 384 -17.59 -6.14 -11.14
CA LEU A 384 -18.19 -6.19 -12.47
C LEU A 384 -19.36 -5.24 -12.61
N ALA A 385 -20.22 -5.13 -11.59
CA ALA A 385 -21.33 -4.17 -11.60
C ALA A 385 -20.84 -2.72 -11.73
N LYS A 386 -19.79 -2.36 -10.99
CA LYS A 386 -19.14 -1.05 -11.08
C LYS A 386 -18.53 -0.81 -12.46
N ALA A 387 -17.78 -1.78 -12.98
CA ALA A 387 -17.16 -1.70 -14.30
C ALA A 387 -18.19 -1.50 -15.43
N HIS A 388 -19.27 -2.27 -15.41
CA HIS A 388 -20.37 -2.13 -16.38
C HIS A 388 -21.13 -0.81 -16.23
N HIS A 389 -21.32 -0.32 -15.00
CA HIS A 389 -21.89 1.00 -14.78
C HIS A 389 -21.02 2.09 -15.39
N LEU A 390 -19.73 2.09 -15.13
CA LEU A 390 -18.78 3.05 -15.69
C LEU A 390 -18.68 2.97 -17.22
N SER A 391 -18.81 1.76 -17.80
CA SER A 391 -18.85 1.58 -19.26
C SER A 391 -20.19 1.99 -19.89
N GLY A 392 -21.22 2.31 -19.07
CA GLY A 392 -22.55 2.70 -19.53
C GLY A 392 -23.52 1.54 -19.76
N ASP A 393 -23.13 0.31 -19.47
CA ASP A 393 -24.00 -0.88 -19.56
C ASP A 393 -24.75 -1.08 -18.24
N ARG A 394 -25.80 -0.29 -18.07
CA ARG A 394 -26.63 -0.32 -16.85
C ARG A 394 -27.36 -1.65 -16.65
N GLU A 395 -27.73 -2.34 -17.72
CA GLU A 395 -28.45 -3.62 -17.63
C GLU A 395 -27.56 -4.70 -17.06
N ALA A 396 -26.34 -4.81 -17.57
CA ALA A 396 -25.33 -5.72 -17.01
C ALA A 396 -24.95 -5.35 -15.57
N ALA A 397 -24.77 -4.05 -15.27
CA ALA A 397 -24.47 -3.59 -13.91
C ALA A 397 -25.54 -4.02 -12.89
N ILE A 398 -26.83 -3.89 -13.24
CA ILE A 398 -27.93 -4.36 -12.38
C ILE A 398 -27.87 -5.88 -12.20
N GLY A 399 -27.64 -6.64 -13.27
CA GLY A 399 -27.58 -8.10 -13.21
C GLY A 399 -26.44 -8.60 -12.29
N TYR A 400 -25.27 -8.01 -12.40
CA TYR A 400 -24.15 -8.34 -11.52
C TYR A 400 -24.37 -7.92 -10.05
N CYS A 401 -25.02 -6.77 -9.79
CA CYS A 401 -25.43 -6.40 -8.43
C CYS A 401 -26.42 -7.42 -7.83
N GLU A 402 -27.40 -7.87 -8.63
CA GLU A 402 -28.35 -8.88 -8.16
C GLU A 402 -27.66 -10.20 -7.85
N SER A 403 -26.72 -10.64 -8.69
CA SER A 403 -25.89 -11.82 -8.43
C SER A 403 -25.03 -11.67 -7.16
N ALA A 404 -24.44 -10.50 -6.93
CA ALA A 404 -23.67 -10.22 -5.72
C ALA A 404 -24.55 -10.30 -4.46
N LEU A 405 -25.80 -9.81 -4.51
CA LEU A 405 -26.75 -9.86 -3.39
C LEU A 405 -27.31 -11.26 -3.14
N GLU A 406 -27.36 -12.14 -4.15
CA GLU A 406 -27.70 -13.54 -3.92
C GLU A 406 -26.65 -14.24 -3.03
N LEU A 407 -25.39 -13.85 -3.17
CA LEU A 407 -24.27 -14.38 -2.38
C LEU A 407 -24.07 -13.63 -1.06
N SER A 408 -24.40 -12.35 -0.98
CA SER A 408 -24.25 -11.50 0.21
C SER A 408 -25.47 -10.59 0.41
N PRO A 409 -26.63 -11.14 0.88
CA PRO A 409 -27.93 -10.42 0.89
C PRO A 409 -27.97 -9.17 1.77
N ASP A 410 -27.15 -9.11 2.82
CA ASP A 410 -27.15 -8.03 3.82
C ASP A 410 -26.06 -6.99 3.58
N ASN A 411 -25.41 -7.00 2.41
CA ASN A 411 -24.34 -6.06 2.08
C ASN A 411 -24.93 -4.68 1.70
N GLU A 412 -24.88 -3.75 2.65
CA GLU A 412 -25.46 -2.40 2.50
C GLU A 412 -24.89 -1.62 1.30
N ALA A 413 -23.58 -1.80 0.99
CA ALA A 413 -22.94 -1.10 -0.13
C ALA A 413 -23.52 -1.56 -1.48
N ILE A 414 -23.73 -2.87 -1.64
CA ILE A 414 -24.30 -3.44 -2.87
C ILE A 414 -25.77 -3.04 -3.00
N VAL A 415 -26.55 -3.08 -1.89
CA VAL A 415 -27.96 -2.65 -1.88
C VAL A 415 -28.07 -1.18 -2.31
N THR A 416 -27.25 -0.31 -1.71
CA THR A 416 -27.25 1.12 -2.03
C THR A 416 -26.94 1.37 -3.51
N PHE A 417 -25.89 0.74 -4.01
CA PHE A 417 -25.49 0.89 -5.41
C PHE A 417 -26.56 0.36 -6.39
N LEU A 418 -27.22 -0.77 -6.07
CA LEU A 418 -28.32 -1.29 -6.88
C LEU A 418 -29.51 -0.34 -6.93
N ASP A 419 -29.85 0.30 -5.80
CA ASP A 419 -30.92 1.28 -5.74
C ASP A 419 -30.59 2.55 -6.57
N GLU A 420 -29.35 3.01 -6.53
CA GLU A 420 -28.84 4.09 -7.41
C GLU A 420 -28.97 3.71 -8.87
N LEU A 421 -28.50 2.52 -9.24
CA LEU A 421 -28.63 1.99 -10.59
C LEU A 421 -30.10 1.93 -11.03
N LYS A 422 -31.04 1.48 -10.19
CA LYS A 422 -32.49 1.37 -10.53
C LYS A 422 -33.19 2.71 -10.57
N SER A 423 -32.78 3.69 -9.77
CA SER A 423 -33.39 5.02 -9.77
C SER A 423 -32.98 5.90 -10.96
N GLY A 424 -31.84 5.62 -11.59
CA GLY A 424 -31.31 6.43 -12.69
C GLY A 424 -30.68 7.73 -12.22
N ALA A 425 -30.24 7.75 -10.95
CA ALA A 425 -29.63 8.91 -10.32
C ALA A 425 -28.16 9.04 -10.76
#